data_815a0acd11d88b49f5d84509ef382689
#
_entry.id   815a0acd11d88b49f5d84509ef382689
#
_cell.length_a   1.000
_cell.length_b   1.000
_cell.length_c   1.000
_cell.angle_alpha   90.00
_cell.angle_beta   90.00
_cell.angle_gamma   90.00
#
_symmetry.space_group_name_H-M   'P 1'
#
loop_
_entity.id
_entity.type
_entity.pdbx_description
1 polymer ?
#
loop_
_entity_poly.entity_id
_entity_poly.type
_entity_poly.pdbx_seq_one_letter_code
_entity_poly.pdbx_strand_id
1 'polypeptide(L)'
;LFSHVQDRVDIWLDPFADANNKGYQLVQSIYSMADGDLFGVGIGRGMAGGLDGFGRLPVVESDFIFTAISEETGLLGAAGMLLLYLCFAIRGIVTAARAKSDVSSFIAVGLTSIIVLQAFIIVGGITRLIPLTGITLPFVSQGGSSLLAGFIIVGFLLRCGDEGTGVGTEMKTGTASFNPNSVLGRVSLGKRLTNCMRIFAVMFALLVASLTVIMVVQADYYKNMPGNNHTMAREAQTERGTISTYDGVVLAQSVRNDNGTYDRVYPAGTLASHVVGYYSQQYGTSGIEAAYNSTLKGQQNFATLTDVINAASGINTPGNDVTLTLNSKIQQAAQDALGDSAGACVVLDPETGAVLGMASAPTYDAADVETLLEQGDSSGSSALINRATQALYAPGSTFKVLTLATALSDGVATEDSVYSSPSSMEIGGAKVSNYGDIDYGDITVERATEVSSNVVFGQLGVELGADRLVAAAEDYGFNNLISFDLPLVE
;
A
#
# COMPACT_ATOMS: atom_id res chain seq x y z
N LEU A 1 -19.95 -32.06 21.94
CA LEU A 1 -19.12 -31.21 22.83
C LEU A 1 -17.73 -30.97 22.29
N PHE A 2 -17.14 -31.94 21.52
CA PHE A 2 -15.79 -31.83 21.00
C PHE A 2 -15.68 -31.14 19.62
N SER A 3 -16.77 -31.11 18.81
CA SER A 3 -16.74 -30.49 17.47
C SER A 3 -16.42 -28.99 17.52
N HIS A 4 -17.03 -28.24 18.43
CA HIS A 4 -16.74 -26.81 18.59
C HIS A 4 -15.31 -26.50 19.04
N VAL A 5 -14.70 -27.39 19.83
CA VAL A 5 -13.28 -27.22 20.24
C VAL A 5 -12.37 -27.51 19.04
N GLN A 6 -12.69 -28.52 18.26
CA GLN A 6 -11.96 -28.87 17.07
C GLN A 6 -12.02 -27.75 16.03
N ASP A 7 -13.20 -27.21 15.75
CA ASP A 7 -13.37 -26.05 14.87
C ASP A 7 -12.49 -24.87 15.29
N ARG A 8 -12.42 -24.55 16.59
CA ARG A 8 -11.56 -23.46 17.09
C ARG A 8 -10.07 -23.73 16.93
N VAL A 9 -9.64 -24.98 17.06
CA VAL A 9 -8.24 -25.37 16.84
C VAL A 9 -7.90 -25.30 15.36
N ASP A 10 -8.79 -25.77 14.47
CA ASP A 10 -8.61 -25.73 13.03
C ASP A 10 -8.50 -24.27 12.54
N ILE A 11 -9.42 -23.37 13.00
CA ILE A 11 -9.37 -21.95 12.68
C ILE A 11 -8.08 -21.29 13.23
N TRP A 12 -7.61 -21.70 14.41
CA TRP A 12 -6.39 -21.18 14.98
C TRP A 12 -5.15 -21.56 14.16
N LEU A 13 -5.09 -22.79 13.66
CA LEU A 13 -3.97 -23.30 12.85
C LEU A 13 -3.96 -22.65 11.47
N ASP A 14 -5.12 -22.60 10.78
CA ASP A 14 -5.26 -21.98 9.47
C ASP A 14 -6.64 -21.29 9.29
N PRO A 15 -6.76 -20.02 9.66
CA PRO A 15 -8.02 -19.28 9.50
C PRO A 15 -8.34 -19.00 8.03
N PHE A 16 -7.35 -19.01 7.14
CA PHE A 16 -7.52 -18.70 5.72
C PHE A 16 -8.08 -19.86 4.92
N ALA A 17 -8.01 -21.09 5.43
CA ALA A 17 -8.63 -22.27 4.79
C ALA A 17 -10.15 -22.13 4.62
N ASP A 18 -10.84 -21.40 5.52
CA ASP A 18 -12.28 -21.11 5.44
C ASP A 18 -12.55 -19.65 5.79
N ALA A 19 -11.89 -18.75 5.05
CA ALA A 19 -11.87 -17.31 5.32
C ALA A 19 -13.26 -16.64 5.29
N ASN A 20 -14.21 -17.21 4.54
CA ASN A 20 -15.55 -16.63 4.36
C ASN A 20 -16.61 -17.15 5.34
N ASN A 21 -16.32 -18.19 6.11
CA ASN A 21 -17.25 -18.79 7.05
C ASN A 21 -16.64 -18.84 8.46
N LYS A 22 -16.12 -20.02 8.89
CA LYS A 22 -15.64 -20.22 10.25
C LYS A 22 -14.42 -19.35 10.60
N GLY A 23 -13.51 -19.11 9.65
CA GLY A 23 -12.32 -18.28 9.82
C GLY A 23 -12.58 -16.78 9.71
N TYR A 24 -13.75 -16.35 9.21
CA TYR A 24 -14.07 -14.97 8.84
C TYR A 24 -13.67 -13.94 9.90
N GLN A 25 -14.09 -14.13 11.14
CA GLN A 25 -13.82 -13.15 12.21
C GLN A 25 -12.32 -12.98 12.48
N LEU A 26 -11.58 -14.09 12.51
CA LEU A 26 -10.15 -14.03 12.78
C LEU A 26 -9.37 -13.47 11.59
N VAL A 27 -9.77 -13.79 10.36
CA VAL A 27 -9.20 -13.24 9.12
C VAL A 27 -9.40 -11.72 9.07
N GLN A 28 -10.64 -11.25 9.25
CA GLN A 28 -10.94 -9.81 9.28
C GLN A 28 -10.18 -9.08 10.39
N SER A 29 -10.05 -9.72 11.57
CA SER A 29 -9.27 -9.17 12.68
C SER A 29 -7.78 -9.02 12.31
N ILE A 30 -7.19 -10.00 11.62
CA ILE A 30 -5.79 -9.94 11.17
C ILE A 30 -5.62 -8.82 10.14
N TYR A 31 -6.56 -8.68 9.19
CA TYR A 31 -6.53 -7.60 8.20
C TYR A 31 -6.59 -6.23 8.87
N SER A 32 -7.55 -6.00 9.78
CA SER A 32 -7.65 -4.75 10.54
C SER A 32 -6.39 -4.44 11.34
N MET A 33 -5.82 -5.44 12.04
CA MET A 33 -4.56 -5.24 12.77
C MET A 33 -3.40 -4.90 11.83
N ALA A 34 -3.28 -5.59 10.69
CA ALA A 34 -2.24 -5.30 9.71
C ALA A 34 -2.36 -3.89 9.14
N ASP A 35 -3.58 -3.41 8.92
CA ASP A 35 -3.86 -2.05 8.47
C ASP A 35 -3.42 -0.98 9.49
N GLY A 36 -3.48 -1.31 10.77
CA GLY A 36 -3.07 -0.40 11.85
C GLY A 36 -1.57 -0.07 11.84
N ASP A 37 -0.71 -0.91 11.28
CA ASP A 37 0.73 -0.66 11.18
C ASP A 37 1.36 -0.20 12.53
N LEU A 38 2.35 0.68 12.47
CA LEU A 38 3.02 1.21 13.66
C LEU A 38 2.19 2.30 14.38
N PHE A 39 1.54 3.20 13.63
CA PHE A 39 0.91 4.43 14.15
C PHE A 39 -0.63 4.41 14.13
N GLY A 40 -1.23 3.42 13.49
CA GLY A 40 -2.68 3.32 13.32
C GLY A 40 -3.21 4.11 12.12
N VAL A 41 -4.45 3.81 11.77
CA VAL A 41 -5.17 4.52 10.70
C VAL A 41 -5.83 5.82 11.19
N GLY A 42 -5.82 6.05 12.50
CA GLY A 42 -6.46 7.18 13.18
C GLY A 42 -7.75 6.78 13.91
N ILE A 43 -8.04 7.50 14.99
CA ILE A 43 -9.23 7.24 15.83
C ILE A 43 -10.50 7.51 15.03
N GLY A 44 -11.43 6.55 15.06
CA GLY A 44 -12.71 6.61 14.32
C GLY A 44 -12.58 6.33 12.82
N ARG A 45 -11.42 5.86 12.34
CA ARG A 45 -11.16 5.51 10.94
C ARG A 45 -10.92 4.01 10.72
N GLY A 46 -11.06 3.23 11.78
CA GLY A 46 -10.93 1.78 11.71
C GLY A 46 -12.07 1.15 10.90
N MET A 47 -11.74 0.13 10.14
CA MET A 47 -12.69 -0.65 9.34
C MET A 47 -13.24 -1.85 10.07
N ALA A 48 -12.69 -2.19 11.26
CA ALA A 48 -13.16 -3.31 12.07
C ALA A 48 -14.68 -3.22 12.41
N GLY A 49 -15.21 -2.00 12.61
CA GLY A 49 -16.63 -1.74 12.77
C GLY A 49 -17.48 -1.85 11.51
N GLY A 50 -16.83 -1.87 10.34
CA GLY A 50 -17.44 -1.94 9.00
C GLY A 50 -18.03 -0.62 8.53
N LEU A 51 -17.99 -0.43 7.23
CA LEU A 51 -18.91 0.45 6.48
C LEU A 51 -20.01 -0.42 5.89
N ASP A 52 -21.15 0.19 5.57
CA ASP A 52 -22.28 -0.53 4.97
C ASP A 52 -21.80 -1.30 3.71
N GLY A 53 -21.73 -2.63 3.84
CA GLY A 53 -21.34 -3.54 2.76
C GLY A 53 -19.93 -4.11 2.79
N PHE A 54 -19.02 -3.61 3.65
CA PHE A 54 -17.62 -4.07 3.66
C PHE A 54 -17.15 -4.48 5.06
N GLY A 55 -16.51 -5.65 5.16
CA GLY A 55 -15.57 -6.07 6.19
C GLY A 55 -15.99 -5.97 7.66
N ARG A 56 -17.30 -5.91 7.99
CA ARG A 56 -17.75 -5.75 9.36
C ARG A 56 -17.42 -6.98 10.20
N LEU A 57 -16.57 -6.81 11.21
CA LEU A 57 -16.40 -7.80 12.26
C LEU A 57 -17.69 -7.86 13.11
N PRO A 58 -18.37 -9.01 13.18
CA PRO A 58 -19.50 -9.16 14.11
C PRO A 58 -19.00 -8.97 15.54
N VAL A 59 -19.76 -8.23 16.36
CA VAL A 59 -19.53 -8.08 17.80
C VAL A 59 -18.16 -7.45 18.15
N VAL A 60 -17.71 -6.48 17.35
CA VAL A 60 -16.41 -5.79 17.56
C VAL A 60 -16.30 -5.22 18.96
N GLU A 61 -17.38 -4.62 19.48
CA GLU A 61 -17.41 -3.93 20.75
C GLU A 61 -17.22 -4.88 21.96
N SER A 62 -17.46 -6.19 21.79
CA SER A 62 -17.27 -7.18 22.86
C SER A 62 -15.99 -8.00 22.68
N ASP A 63 -15.91 -8.79 21.61
CA ASP A 63 -14.90 -9.82 21.45
C ASP A 63 -13.66 -9.35 20.70
N PHE A 64 -13.81 -8.34 19.84
CA PHE A 64 -12.75 -7.84 18.95
C PHE A 64 -12.39 -6.35 19.17
N ILE A 65 -12.78 -5.77 20.32
CA ILE A 65 -12.47 -4.36 20.61
C ILE A 65 -10.97 -4.07 20.57
N PHE A 66 -10.13 -5.02 20.96
CA PHE A 66 -8.68 -4.89 20.87
C PHE A 66 -8.20 -4.78 19.42
N THR A 67 -8.86 -5.46 18.47
CA THR A 67 -8.60 -5.33 17.04
C THR A 67 -8.87 -3.90 16.58
N ALA A 68 -10.05 -3.34 16.90
CA ALA A 68 -10.39 -1.97 16.53
C ALA A 68 -9.39 -0.95 17.12
N ILE A 69 -9.01 -1.10 18.38
CA ILE A 69 -8.01 -0.24 19.02
C ILE A 69 -6.66 -0.39 18.33
N SER A 70 -6.24 -1.62 18.00
CA SER A 70 -4.97 -1.89 17.32
C SER A 70 -4.97 -1.28 15.91
N GLU A 71 -6.08 -1.37 15.17
CA GLU A 71 -6.22 -0.75 13.85
C GLU A 71 -6.13 0.78 13.95
N GLU A 72 -6.87 1.39 14.87
CA GLU A 72 -6.96 2.85 14.97
C GLU A 72 -5.72 3.50 15.56
N THR A 73 -5.06 2.86 16.53
CA THR A 73 -3.91 3.44 17.27
C THR A 73 -2.57 2.78 16.92
N GLY A 74 -2.59 1.77 16.08
CA GLY A 74 -1.42 1.03 15.64
C GLY A 74 -0.76 0.18 16.75
N LEU A 75 0.40 -0.35 16.42
CA LEU A 75 1.21 -1.14 17.37
C LEU A 75 1.55 -0.35 18.63
N LEU A 76 1.80 0.95 18.52
CA LEU A 76 2.15 1.77 19.69
C LEU A 76 0.97 1.89 20.66
N GLY A 77 -0.24 2.10 20.20
CA GLY A 77 -1.42 2.15 21.04
C GLY A 77 -1.79 0.79 21.64
N ALA A 78 -1.76 -0.26 20.82
CA ALA A 78 -1.98 -1.63 21.26
C ALA A 78 -0.96 -2.07 22.34
N ALA A 79 0.33 -1.81 22.10
CA ALA A 79 1.39 -2.08 23.09
C ALA A 79 1.22 -1.22 24.35
N GLY A 80 0.81 0.05 24.20
CA GLY A 80 0.50 0.94 25.32
C GLY A 80 -0.61 0.37 26.20
N MET A 81 -1.67 -0.16 25.60
CA MET A 81 -2.76 -0.84 26.33
C MET A 81 -2.24 -2.09 27.08
N LEU A 82 -1.43 -2.92 26.43
CA LEU A 82 -0.83 -4.09 27.09
C LEU A 82 0.09 -3.68 28.25
N LEU A 83 0.82 -2.58 28.12
CA LEU A 83 1.63 -2.01 29.21
C LEU A 83 0.77 -1.58 30.39
N LEU A 84 -0.43 -1.03 30.17
CA LEU A 84 -1.38 -0.71 31.26
C LEU A 84 -1.81 -1.96 32.01
N TYR A 85 -2.12 -3.07 31.34
CA TYR A 85 -2.40 -4.35 32.00
C TYR A 85 -1.19 -4.89 32.75
N LEU A 86 0.02 -4.75 32.21
CA LEU A 86 1.27 -5.12 32.90
C LEU A 86 1.48 -4.26 34.16
N CYS A 87 1.24 -2.96 34.07
CA CYS A 87 1.27 -2.05 35.23
C CYS A 87 0.24 -2.47 36.31
N PHE A 88 -0.96 -2.83 35.88
CA PHE A 88 -1.98 -3.38 36.77
C PHE A 88 -1.50 -4.67 37.45
N ALA A 89 -0.90 -5.59 36.68
CA ALA A 89 -0.33 -6.83 37.21
C ALA A 89 0.76 -6.55 38.26
N ILE A 90 1.71 -5.66 37.94
CA ILE A 90 2.80 -5.26 38.86
C ILE A 90 2.24 -4.67 40.14
N ARG A 91 1.26 -3.73 40.02
CA ARG A 91 0.63 -3.10 41.20
C ARG A 91 -0.14 -4.10 42.05
N GLY A 92 -0.88 -5.03 41.42
CA GLY A 92 -1.60 -6.10 42.09
C GLY A 92 -0.67 -7.04 42.89
N ILE A 93 0.45 -7.47 42.30
CA ILE A 93 1.46 -8.31 42.96
C ILE A 93 2.17 -7.53 44.08
N VAL A 94 2.48 -6.25 43.90
CA VAL A 94 3.04 -5.39 44.97
C VAL A 94 2.06 -5.25 46.11
N THR A 95 0.74 -5.09 45.83
CA THR A 95 -0.31 -5.08 46.88
C THR A 95 -0.31 -6.39 47.63
N ALA A 96 -0.27 -7.52 46.95
CA ALA A 96 -0.21 -8.84 47.55
C ALA A 96 1.05 -9.01 48.46
N ALA A 97 2.22 -8.54 48.01
CA ALA A 97 3.45 -8.60 48.76
C ALA A 97 3.44 -7.75 50.03
N ARG A 98 2.66 -6.67 50.05
CA ARG A 98 2.52 -5.74 51.20
C ARG A 98 1.39 -6.08 52.13
N ALA A 99 0.53 -7.04 51.77
CA ALA A 99 -0.63 -7.45 52.57
C ALA A 99 -0.19 -7.96 53.98
N LYS A 100 -0.94 -7.62 55.00
CA LYS A 100 -0.62 -7.99 56.41
C LYS A 100 -0.97 -9.44 56.72
N SER A 101 -1.92 -10.02 56.02
CA SER A 101 -2.35 -11.41 56.19
C SER A 101 -2.08 -12.24 54.94
N ASP A 102 -1.83 -13.54 55.13
CA ASP A 102 -1.66 -14.48 54.00
C ASP A 102 -2.95 -14.58 53.18
N VAL A 103 -4.10 -14.49 53.83
CA VAL A 103 -5.43 -14.51 53.15
C VAL A 103 -5.56 -13.33 52.19
N SER A 104 -5.30 -12.10 52.67
CA SER A 104 -5.34 -10.89 51.82
C SER A 104 -4.31 -10.96 50.68
N SER A 105 -3.13 -11.53 50.96
CA SER A 105 -2.11 -11.74 49.94
C SER A 105 -2.56 -12.70 48.83
N PHE A 106 -3.14 -13.86 49.19
CA PHE A 106 -3.67 -14.83 48.25
C PHE A 106 -4.84 -14.28 47.45
N ILE A 107 -5.76 -13.55 48.11
CA ILE A 107 -6.89 -12.87 47.44
C ILE A 107 -6.33 -11.88 46.43
N ALA A 108 -5.39 -11.03 46.78
CA ALA A 108 -4.83 -10.04 45.86
C ALA A 108 -4.09 -10.68 44.67
N VAL A 109 -3.34 -11.78 44.87
CA VAL A 109 -2.76 -12.53 43.75
C VAL A 109 -3.80 -13.15 42.86
N GLY A 110 -4.80 -13.81 43.44
CA GLY A 110 -5.86 -14.48 42.70
C GLY A 110 -6.64 -13.50 41.82
N LEU A 111 -7.12 -12.40 42.42
CA LEU A 111 -7.89 -11.37 41.71
C LEU A 111 -7.05 -10.67 40.59
N THR A 112 -5.78 -10.38 40.87
CA THR A 112 -4.86 -9.85 39.87
C THR A 112 -4.67 -10.84 38.71
N SER A 113 -4.46 -12.11 39.04
CA SER A 113 -4.25 -13.17 38.06
C SER A 113 -5.49 -13.36 37.15
N ILE A 114 -6.69 -13.26 37.66
CA ILE A 114 -7.92 -13.36 36.87
C ILE A 114 -7.93 -12.29 35.76
N ILE A 115 -7.71 -11.02 36.09
CA ILE A 115 -7.70 -9.91 35.14
C ILE A 115 -6.57 -10.08 34.11
N VAL A 116 -5.37 -10.41 34.56
CA VAL A 116 -4.18 -10.56 33.70
C VAL A 116 -4.34 -11.75 32.74
N LEU A 117 -4.78 -12.90 33.24
CA LEU A 117 -4.99 -14.09 32.41
C LEU A 117 -6.15 -13.87 31.42
N GLN A 118 -7.23 -13.22 31.82
CA GLN A 118 -8.32 -12.89 30.94
C GLN A 118 -7.83 -11.96 29.79
N ALA A 119 -7.08 -10.90 30.09
CA ALA A 119 -6.49 -10.03 29.07
C ALA A 119 -5.54 -10.80 28.13
N PHE A 120 -4.69 -11.68 28.70
CA PHE A 120 -3.79 -12.51 27.90
C PHE A 120 -4.54 -13.46 26.96
N ILE A 121 -5.57 -14.13 27.48
CA ILE A 121 -6.33 -15.13 26.71
C ILE A 121 -7.07 -14.46 25.52
N ILE A 122 -7.69 -13.31 25.74
CA ILE A 122 -8.42 -12.65 24.64
C ILE A 122 -7.45 -12.09 23.59
N VAL A 123 -6.43 -11.35 24.00
CA VAL A 123 -5.47 -10.78 23.06
C VAL A 123 -4.66 -11.88 22.38
N GLY A 124 -4.25 -12.91 23.10
CA GLY A 124 -3.56 -14.08 22.55
C GLY A 124 -4.41 -14.85 21.53
N GLY A 125 -5.73 -14.94 21.76
CA GLY A 125 -6.68 -15.53 20.80
C GLY A 125 -6.80 -14.70 19.51
N ILE A 126 -6.92 -13.39 19.64
CA ILE A 126 -7.01 -12.45 18.51
C ILE A 126 -5.72 -12.46 17.69
N THR A 127 -4.56 -12.52 18.35
CA THR A 127 -3.23 -12.52 17.68
C THR A 127 -2.76 -13.91 17.23
N ARG A 128 -3.60 -14.93 17.28
CA ARG A 128 -3.26 -16.33 16.94
C ARG A 128 -2.13 -16.95 17.80
N LEU A 129 -1.84 -16.40 18.96
CA LEU A 129 -0.90 -17.02 19.89
C LEU A 129 -1.51 -18.27 20.55
N ILE A 130 -2.81 -18.24 20.80
CA ILE A 130 -3.63 -19.35 21.32
C ILE A 130 -4.98 -19.39 20.58
N PRO A 131 -5.76 -20.49 20.70
CA PRO A 131 -7.11 -20.53 20.10
C PRO A 131 -8.04 -19.45 20.65
N LEU A 132 -8.87 -18.86 19.78
CA LEU A 132 -9.82 -17.81 20.15
C LEU A 132 -10.89 -18.34 21.12
N THR A 133 -11.17 -17.61 22.20
CA THR A 133 -12.07 -18.03 23.27
C THR A 133 -13.40 -17.29 23.32
N GLY A 134 -13.51 -16.07 22.76
CA GLY A 134 -14.74 -15.25 22.80
C GLY A 134 -15.10 -14.76 24.20
N ILE A 135 -14.10 -14.36 25.01
CA ILE A 135 -14.29 -13.69 26.30
C ILE A 135 -14.03 -12.19 26.16
N THR A 136 -14.60 -11.40 27.05
CA THR A 136 -14.47 -9.93 27.01
C THR A 136 -13.10 -9.46 27.55
N LEU A 137 -12.54 -8.39 26.97
CA LEU A 137 -11.34 -7.73 27.49
C LEU A 137 -11.69 -6.90 28.73
N PRO A 138 -11.09 -7.16 29.92
CA PRO A 138 -11.45 -6.48 31.16
C PRO A 138 -11.40 -4.96 31.03
N PHE A 139 -12.41 -4.26 31.54
CA PHE A 139 -12.59 -2.79 31.55
C PHE A 139 -12.76 -2.11 30.20
N VAL A 140 -12.56 -2.80 29.08
CA VAL A 140 -12.54 -2.23 27.72
C VAL A 140 -13.70 -2.72 26.87
N SER A 141 -13.96 -4.04 26.86
CA SER A 141 -15.06 -4.61 26.08
C SER A 141 -16.43 -4.19 26.62
N GLN A 142 -17.37 -4.03 25.70
CA GLN A 142 -18.80 -3.86 26.07
C GLN A 142 -19.31 -5.15 26.69
N GLY A 143 -19.61 -5.09 28.00
CA GLY A 143 -20.16 -6.21 28.76
C GLY A 143 -20.49 -5.78 30.19
N GLY A 144 -21.78 -5.49 30.48
CA GLY A 144 -22.18 -4.95 31.76
C GLY A 144 -21.81 -5.84 32.95
N SER A 145 -21.98 -7.15 32.85
CA SER A 145 -21.58 -8.11 33.89
C SER A 145 -20.08 -8.20 34.08
N SER A 146 -19.31 -8.16 33.00
CA SER A 146 -17.85 -8.17 33.02
C SER A 146 -17.26 -6.91 33.66
N LEU A 147 -17.82 -5.73 33.31
CA LEU A 147 -17.44 -4.45 33.94
C LEU A 147 -17.74 -4.43 35.40
N LEU A 148 -18.96 -4.86 35.83
CA LEU A 148 -19.33 -4.92 37.22
C LEU A 148 -18.40 -5.84 38.01
N ALA A 149 -18.11 -7.05 37.49
CA ALA A 149 -17.18 -7.98 38.10
C ALA A 149 -15.76 -7.37 38.17
N GLY A 150 -15.29 -6.70 37.14
CA GLY A 150 -14.01 -6.01 37.12
C GLY A 150 -13.88 -4.94 38.20
N PHE A 151 -14.91 -4.09 38.37
CA PHE A 151 -14.90 -3.06 39.40
C PHE A 151 -15.01 -3.64 40.81
N ILE A 152 -15.73 -4.75 41.02
CA ILE A 152 -15.78 -5.49 42.30
C ILE A 152 -14.37 -6.01 42.60
N ILE A 153 -13.65 -6.60 41.62
CA ILE A 153 -12.29 -7.09 41.79
C ILE A 153 -11.33 -5.94 42.19
N VAL A 154 -11.45 -4.78 41.55
CA VAL A 154 -10.67 -3.60 41.92
C VAL A 154 -10.96 -3.13 43.31
N GLY A 155 -12.26 -3.11 43.72
CA GLY A 155 -12.65 -2.76 45.08
C GLY A 155 -12.02 -3.65 46.14
N PHE A 156 -11.97 -4.97 45.91
CA PHE A 156 -11.28 -5.91 46.79
C PHE A 156 -9.77 -5.71 46.81
N LEU A 157 -9.15 -5.44 45.65
CA LEU A 157 -7.71 -5.14 45.56
C LEU A 157 -7.35 -3.87 46.32
N LEU A 158 -8.17 -2.82 46.22
CA LEU A 158 -7.97 -1.57 46.97
C LEU A 158 -8.10 -1.86 48.48
N ARG A 159 -9.05 -2.66 48.91
CA ARG A 159 -9.20 -3.06 50.31
C ARG A 159 -7.97 -3.83 50.84
N CYS A 160 -7.46 -4.78 50.06
CA CYS A 160 -6.24 -5.48 50.40
C CYS A 160 -5.02 -4.52 50.50
N GLY A 161 -4.96 -3.48 49.65
CA GLY A 161 -3.94 -2.45 49.67
C GLY A 161 -4.04 -1.54 50.91
N ASP A 162 -5.25 -1.15 51.30
CA ASP A 162 -5.49 -0.33 52.47
C ASP A 162 -5.08 -1.02 53.77
N GLU A 163 -5.38 -2.31 53.91
CA GLU A 163 -4.85 -3.11 55.01
C GLU A 163 -3.31 -3.10 55.08
N GLY A 164 -2.65 -3.09 53.96
CA GLY A 164 -1.20 -3.03 53.83
C GLY A 164 -0.58 -1.70 54.32
N THR A 165 -1.27 -0.59 54.05
CA THR A 165 -0.80 0.77 54.38
C THR A 165 -1.12 1.24 55.79
N GLY A 166 -2.07 0.59 56.50
CA GLY A 166 -2.37 0.89 57.89
C GLY A 166 -3.34 2.05 58.08
N VAL A 167 -4.01 2.55 57.05
CA VAL A 167 -5.01 3.64 57.09
C VAL A 167 -6.35 3.14 57.66
N GLY A 168 -6.65 1.84 57.54
CA GLY A 168 -7.85 1.20 58.05
C GLY A 168 -7.71 0.67 59.49
N THR A 169 -7.58 1.53 60.48
CA THR A 169 -7.51 1.13 61.90
C THR A 169 -8.86 0.66 62.52
N GLU A 170 -9.95 0.60 61.74
CA GLU A 170 -11.28 0.35 62.28
C GLU A 170 -11.78 -1.11 62.24
N MET A 171 -11.05 -2.08 61.71
CA MET A 171 -11.36 -3.51 61.86
C MET A 171 -10.33 -4.24 62.74
N LYS A 172 -10.21 -3.82 63.99
CA LYS A 172 -9.60 -4.63 65.05
C LYS A 172 -10.63 -5.62 65.59
N THR A 173 -10.86 -6.70 64.87
CA THR A 173 -11.49 -7.89 65.42
C THR A 173 -10.86 -9.11 64.84
N GLY A 174 -9.90 -9.67 65.57
CA GLY A 174 -9.21 -10.92 65.26
C GLY A 174 -7.78 -10.88 65.70
N THR A 175 -7.51 -11.33 66.87
CA THR A 175 -6.15 -11.65 67.38
C THR A 175 -5.50 -12.66 66.45
N ALA A 176 -4.87 -12.19 65.39
CA ALA A 176 -3.92 -13.02 64.65
C ALA A 176 -2.65 -13.19 65.48
N SER A 177 -2.55 -14.32 66.13
CA SER A 177 -1.35 -14.79 66.82
C SER A 177 -0.17 -14.72 65.84
N PHE A 178 0.78 -13.86 66.15
CA PHE A 178 2.03 -13.74 65.41
C PHE A 178 2.85 -14.98 65.67
N ASN A 179 2.84 -15.94 64.74
CA ASN A 179 3.67 -17.14 64.82
C ASN A 179 5.09 -16.79 64.26
N PRO A 180 6.16 -16.82 65.09
CA PRO A 180 7.51 -16.45 64.61
C PRO A 180 8.07 -17.35 63.51
N ASN A 181 7.45 -18.49 63.24
CA ASN A 181 7.78 -19.35 62.11
C ASN A 181 7.34 -18.78 60.71
N SER A 182 6.61 -17.65 60.69
CA SER A 182 6.09 -17.03 59.47
C SER A 182 7.17 -16.30 58.63
N VAL A 183 8.35 -16.03 59.15
CA VAL A 183 9.41 -15.31 58.46
C VAL A 183 9.95 -16.12 57.27
N LEU A 184 10.15 -17.44 57.42
CA LEU A 184 10.54 -18.33 56.35
C LEU A 184 9.44 -18.47 55.27
N GLY A 185 8.17 -18.47 55.71
CA GLY A 185 7.01 -18.45 54.79
C GLY A 185 6.97 -17.19 53.95
N ARG A 186 7.22 -16.00 54.52
CA ARG A 186 7.22 -14.73 53.82
C ARG A 186 8.34 -14.60 52.78
N VAL A 187 9.53 -15.11 53.05
CA VAL A 187 10.64 -15.15 52.07
C VAL A 187 10.31 -16.07 50.91
N SER A 188 9.69 -17.24 51.22
CA SER A 188 9.22 -18.16 50.19
C SER A 188 8.07 -17.55 49.34
N LEU A 189 7.12 -16.85 49.98
CA LEU A 189 6.04 -16.15 49.30
C LEU A 189 6.60 -15.04 48.40
N GLY A 190 7.53 -14.23 48.85
CA GLY A 190 8.17 -13.18 48.07
C GLY A 190 8.84 -13.71 46.78
N LYS A 191 9.56 -14.83 46.85
CA LYS A 191 10.11 -15.49 45.66
C LYS A 191 9.04 -15.98 44.69
N ARG A 192 7.93 -16.53 45.17
CA ARG A 192 6.81 -16.99 44.34
C ARG A 192 6.11 -15.82 43.66
N LEU A 193 5.87 -14.71 44.36
CA LEU A 193 5.29 -13.49 43.81
C LEU A 193 6.18 -12.88 42.73
N THR A 194 7.48 -12.85 42.94
CA THR A 194 8.45 -12.41 41.92
C THR A 194 8.41 -13.30 40.69
N ASN A 195 8.27 -14.61 40.84
CA ASN A 195 8.13 -15.53 39.73
C ASN A 195 6.81 -15.31 38.95
N CYS A 196 5.67 -15.11 39.66
CA CYS A 196 4.42 -14.74 39.02
C CYS A 196 4.57 -13.46 38.19
N MET A 197 5.21 -12.43 38.70
CA MET A 197 5.47 -11.18 37.97
C MET A 197 6.33 -11.41 36.72
N ARG A 198 7.36 -12.26 36.81
CA ARG A 198 8.18 -12.63 35.64
C ARG A 198 7.35 -13.36 34.58
N ILE A 199 6.51 -14.31 35.01
CA ILE A 199 5.60 -15.04 34.10
C ILE A 199 4.70 -14.04 33.36
N PHE A 200 4.05 -13.12 34.09
CA PHE A 200 3.21 -12.09 33.47
C PHE A 200 4.00 -11.21 32.49
N ALA A 201 5.19 -10.76 32.88
CA ALA A 201 6.04 -9.97 31.97
C ALA A 201 6.40 -10.73 30.68
N VAL A 202 6.72 -12.03 30.77
CA VAL A 202 6.98 -12.88 29.60
C VAL A 202 5.73 -13.04 28.75
N MET A 203 4.56 -13.28 29.38
CA MET A 203 3.29 -13.39 28.65
C MET A 203 2.97 -12.12 27.84
N PHE A 204 3.12 -10.95 28.45
CA PHE A 204 2.91 -9.68 27.74
C PHE A 204 3.97 -9.41 26.67
N ALA A 205 5.22 -9.78 26.92
CA ALA A 205 6.28 -9.68 25.90
C ALA A 205 5.96 -10.55 24.67
N LEU A 206 5.43 -11.76 24.88
CA LEU A 206 4.98 -12.63 23.77
C LEU A 206 3.81 -12.02 23.00
N LEU A 207 2.84 -11.37 23.68
CA LEU A 207 1.76 -10.67 23.01
C LEU A 207 2.26 -9.51 22.14
N VAL A 208 3.16 -8.69 22.67
CA VAL A 208 3.75 -7.57 21.89
C VAL A 208 4.56 -8.10 20.71
N ALA A 209 5.31 -9.19 20.90
CA ALA A 209 6.03 -9.83 19.80
C ALA A 209 5.09 -10.36 18.71
N SER A 210 3.98 -11.03 19.08
CA SER A 210 2.96 -11.50 18.14
C SER A 210 2.32 -10.35 17.38
N LEU A 211 1.94 -9.27 18.07
CA LEU A 211 1.41 -8.05 17.43
C LEU A 211 2.42 -7.44 16.47
N THR A 212 3.70 -7.35 16.86
CA THR A 212 4.74 -6.81 15.98
C THR A 212 4.87 -7.63 14.70
N VAL A 213 4.77 -8.95 14.79
CA VAL A 213 4.81 -9.82 13.62
C VAL A 213 3.62 -9.53 12.69
N ILE A 214 2.40 -9.43 13.20
CA ILE A 214 1.20 -9.20 12.39
C ILE A 214 1.18 -7.78 11.82
N MET A 215 1.45 -6.77 12.66
CA MET A 215 1.22 -5.36 12.33
C MET A 215 2.39 -4.69 11.63
N VAL A 216 3.61 -5.27 11.68
CA VAL A 216 4.80 -4.67 11.07
C VAL A 216 5.49 -5.65 10.11
N VAL A 217 5.83 -6.86 10.59
CA VAL A 217 6.65 -7.78 9.78
C VAL A 217 5.86 -8.38 8.62
N GLN A 218 4.60 -8.76 8.86
CA GLN A 218 3.70 -9.38 7.89
C GLN A 218 2.57 -8.44 7.41
N ALA A 219 2.63 -7.16 7.77
CA ALA A 219 1.56 -6.22 7.44
C ALA A 219 1.30 -6.16 5.93
N ASP A 220 2.34 -5.97 5.13
CA ASP A 220 2.23 -5.89 3.67
C ASP A 220 1.68 -7.18 3.05
N TYR A 221 2.06 -8.34 3.61
CA TYR A 221 1.53 -9.63 3.16
C TYR A 221 0.01 -9.70 3.35
N TYR A 222 -0.49 -9.34 4.55
CA TYR A 222 -1.93 -9.38 4.85
C TYR A 222 -2.72 -8.29 4.11
N LYS A 223 -2.15 -7.09 3.93
CA LYS A 223 -2.77 -5.99 3.17
C LYS A 223 -3.01 -6.35 1.71
N ASN A 224 -2.09 -7.11 1.12
CA ASN A 224 -2.14 -7.50 -0.29
C ASN A 224 -2.78 -8.87 -0.54
N MET A 225 -3.37 -9.50 0.48
CA MET A 225 -4.03 -10.80 0.31
C MET A 225 -5.28 -10.71 -0.55
N PRO A 226 -5.51 -11.69 -1.46
CA PRO A 226 -6.78 -11.80 -2.17
C PRO A 226 -7.95 -11.91 -1.18
N GLY A 227 -8.95 -11.04 -1.32
CA GLY A 227 -10.10 -10.98 -0.41
C GLY A 227 -9.95 -10.01 0.77
N ASN A 228 -8.85 -9.27 0.89
CA ASN A 228 -8.75 -8.14 1.80
C ASN A 228 -9.39 -6.88 1.19
N ASN A 229 -10.65 -6.64 1.54
CA ASN A 229 -11.41 -5.49 1.03
C ASN A 229 -11.21 -4.22 1.88
N HIS A 230 -10.45 -4.28 2.96
CA HIS A 230 -10.24 -3.13 3.86
C HIS A 230 -9.50 -1.99 3.17
N THR A 231 -8.47 -2.33 2.38
CA THR A 231 -7.71 -1.33 1.61
C THR A 231 -8.61 -0.62 0.59
N MET A 232 -9.44 -1.39 -0.12
CA MET A 232 -10.40 -0.84 -1.09
C MET A 232 -11.42 0.08 -0.43
N ALA A 233 -12.02 -0.35 0.68
CA ALA A 233 -13.02 0.44 1.40
C ALA A 233 -12.43 1.74 1.97
N ARG A 234 -11.18 1.71 2.42
CA ARG A 234 -10.46 2.91 2.88
C ARG A 234 -10.11 3.85 1.74
N GLU A 235 -9.69 3.30 0.61
CA GLU A 235 -9.43 4.08 -0.59
C GLU A 235 -10.67 4.80 -1.09
N ALA A 236 -11.83 4.17 -1.02
CA ALA A 236 -13.11 4.78 -1.35
C ALA A 236 -13.48 5.98 -0.44
N GLN A 237 -12.94 6.05 0.78
CA GLN A 237 -13.13 7.20 1.69
C GLN A 237 -12.10 8.30 1.53
N THR A 238 -11.08 8.09 0.72
CA THR A 238 -9.99 9.07 0.53
C THR A 238 -10.28 9.95 -0.68
N GLU A 239 -10.34 11.26 -0.47
CA GLU A 239 -10.38 12.21 -1.57
C GLU A 239 -9.03 12.19 -2.28
N ARG A 240 -8.98 11.53 -3.45
CA ARG A 240 -7.77 11.54 -4.28
C ARG A 240 -7.59 12.90 -4.93
N GLY A 241 -6.34 13.37 -5.00
CA GLY A 241 -5.97 14.62 -5.65
C GLY A 241 -6.42 14.70 -7.11
N THR A 242 -6.61 15.89 -7.60
CA THR A 242 -7.00 16.19 -8.98
C THR A 242 -5.81 16.00 -9.92
N ILE A 243 -6.04 15.45 -11.11
CA ILE A 243 -5.07 15.43 -12.21
C ILE A 243 -5.55 16.45 -13.26
N SER A 244 -4.69 17.41 -13.61
CA SER A 244 -5.00 18.47 -14.57
C SER A 244 -3.89 18.66 -15.60
N THR A 245 -4.23 19.23 -16.75
CA THR A 245 -3.26 19.72 -17.72
C THR A 245 -2.62 21.01 -17.24
N TYR A 246 -1.49 21.40 -17.88
CA TYR A 246 -0.82 22.68 -17.60
C TYR A 246 -1.74 23.89 -17.80
N ASP A 247 -2.65 23.85 -18.74
CA ASP A 247 -3.63 24.90 -19.04
C ASP A 247 -4.93 24.79 -18.23
N GLY A 248 -4.97 23.92 -17.21
CA GLY A 248 -6.00 23.88 -16.17
C GLY A 248 -7.22 23.02 -16.50
N VAL A 249 -7.20 22.21 -17.54
CA VAL A 249 -8.30 21.26 -17.84
C VAL A 249 -8.20 20.08 -16.87
N VAL A 250 -9.28 19.80 -16.13
CA VAL A 250 -9.38 18.68 -15.20
C VAL A 250 -9.53 17.37 -15.98
N LEU A 251 -8.58 16.47 -15.83
CA LEU A 251 -8.57 15.15 -16.48
C LEU A 251 -9.15 14.06 -15.55
N ALA A 252 -8.87 14.14 -14.26
CA ALA A 252 -9.43 13.26 -13.26
C ALA A 252 -9.64 13.99 -11.93
N GLN A 253 -10.77 13.74 -11.26
CA GLN A 253 -11.09 14.32 -9.95
C GLN A 253 -11.92 13.35 -9.10
N SER A 254 -11.95 13.60 -7.79
CA SER A 254 -12.82 12.87 -6.85
C SER A 254 -14.11 13.64 -6.62
N VAL A 255 -15.26 12.93 -6.64
CA VAL A 255 -16.57 13.49 -6.33
C VAL A 255 -17.12 12.78 -5.11
N ARG A 256 -17.52 13.56 -4.10
CA ARG A 256 -18.03 13.01 -2.84
C ARG A 256 -19.46 12.54 -2.98
N ASN A 257 -19.74 11.33 -2.51
CA ASN A 257 -21.07 10.73 -2.42
C ASN A 257 -21.77 11.03 -1.09
N ASP A 258 -23.07 10.85 -1.03
CA ASP A 258 -23.89 11.07 0.18
C ASP A 258 -23.50 10.14 1.34
N ASN A 259 -22.97 8.96 1.05
CA ASN A 259 -22.49 7.98 2.03
C ASN A 259 -21.09 8.28 2.59
N GLY A 260 -20.44 9.38 2.14
CA GLY A 260 -19.12 9.79 2.59
C GLY A 260 -17.95 9.13 1.84
N THR A 261 -18.23 8.31 0.82
CA THR A 261 -17.21 7.81 -0.12
C THR A 261 -16.96 8.79 -1.26
N TYR A 262 -15.90 8.53 -2.04
CA TYR A 262 -15.55 9.33 -3.21
C TYR A 262 -15.52 8.44 -4.46
N ASP A 263 -16.16 8.92 -5.53
CA ASP A 263 -16.02 8.33 -6.85
C ASP A 263 -14.93 9.05 -7.64
N ARG A 264 -14.14 8.30 -8.40
CA ARG A 264 -13.17 8.85 -9.33
C ARG A 264 -13.85 9.09 -10.67
N VAL A 265 -13.85 10.34 -11.13
CA VAL A 265 -14.47 10.73 -12.38
C VAL A 265 -13.47 11.38 -13.35
N TYR A 266 -13.70 11.19 -14.65
CA TYR A 266 -12.84 11.65 -15.74
C TYR A 266 -13.61 12.64 -16.64
N PRO A 267 -13.73 13.94 -16.23
CA PRO A 267 -14.62 14.89 -16.90
C PRO A 267 -14.24 15.19 -18.34
N ALA A 268 -12.97 14.96 -18.71
CA ALA A 268 -12.45 15.18 -20.06
C ALA A 268 -12.67 13.97 -21.00
N GLY A 269 -13.32 12.89 -20.54
CA GLY A 269 -13.62 11.69 -21.31
C GLY A 269 -12.35 11.03 -21.84
N THR A 270 -12.24 10.91 -23.16
CA THR A 270 -11.09 10.26 -23.82
C THR A 270 -9.82 11.10 -23.89
N LEU A 271 -9.87 12.39 -23.49
CA LEU A 271 -8.71 13.28 -23.56
C LEU A 271 -7.59 12.77 -22.65
N ALA A 272 -6.44 12.44 -23.24
CA ALA A 272 -5.26 11.94 -22.53
C ALA A 272 -5.47 10.67 -21.68
N SER A 273 -6.51 9.85 -22.00
CA SER A 273 -6.86 8.66 -21.20
C SER A 273 -5.69 7.70 -21.00
N HIS A 274 -4.82 7.48 -22.00
CA HIS A 274 -3.65 6.62 -21.88
C HIS A 274 -2.57 7.20 -20.96
N VAL A 275 -2.47 8.53 -20.85
CA VAL A 275 -1.51 9.20 -19.94
C VAL A 275 -2.07 9.18 -18.53
N VAL A 276 -3.30 9.63 -18.33
CA VAL A 276 -3.98 9.66 -17.04
C VAL A 276 -4.11 8.24 -16.47
N GLY A 277 -4.47 7.29 -17.33
CA GLY A 277 -4.80 5.94 -16.93
C GLY A 277 -6.18 5.87 -16.28
N TYR A 278 -6.34 4.90 -15.41
CA TYR A 278 -7.58 4.68 -14.67
C TYR A 278 -7.30 4.32 -13.21
N TYR A 279 -8.30 4.52 -12.39
CA TYR A 279 -8.40 4.00 -11.03
C TYR A 279 -9.64 3.13 -10.93
N SER A 280 -9.44 1.85 -10.66
CA SER A 280 -10.51 0.89 -10.36
C SER A 280 -10.21 0.17 -9.06
N GLN A 281 -11.22 0.04 -8.22
CA GLN A 281 -11.09 -0.73 -6.98
C GLN A 281 -10.88 -2.23 -7.26
N GLN A 282 -11.40 -2.73 -8.38
CA GLN A 282 -11.32 -4.15 -8.76
C GLN A 282 -10.07 -4.48 -9.57
N TYR A 283 -9.67 -3.60 -10.50
CA TYR A 283 -8.60 -3.84 -11.48
C TYR A 283 -7.32 -3.05 -11.22
N GLY A 284 -7.29 -2.25 -10.15
CA GLY A 284 -6.13 -1.46 -9.77
C GLY A 284 -6.03 -0.14 -10.53
N THR A 285 -4.81 0.31 -10.74
CA THR A 285 -4.50 1.63 -11.33
C THR A 285 -3.53 1.50 -12.49
N SER A 286 -3.61 2.44 -13.44
CA SER A 286 -2.66 2.54 -14.56
C SER A 286 -2.25 3.99 -14.81
N GLY A 287 -1.29 4.23 -15.70
CA GLY A 287 -0.86 5.58 -16.08
C GLY A 287 -0.40 6.45 -14.91
N ILE A 288 -0.70 7.73 -14.96
CA ILE A 288 -0.40 8.70 -13.88
C ILE A 288 -1.15 8.36 -12.58
N GLU A 289 -2.36 7.78 -12.64
CA GLU A 289 -3.06 7.28 -11.45
C GLU A 289 -2.24 6.24 -10.69
N ALA A 290 -1.45 5.42 -11.38
CA ALA A 290 -0.54 4.45 -10.78
C ALA A 290 0.80 5.08 -10.37
N ALA A 291 1.44 5.83 -11.27
CA ALA A 291 2.75 6.41 -11.04
C ALA A 291 2.77 7.37 -9.86
N TYR A 292 1.71 8.16 -9.68
CA TYR A 292 1.55 9.14 -8.60
C TYR A 292 0.54 8.72 -7.54
N ASN A 293 0.29 7.40 -7.41
CA ASN A 293 -0.73 6.87 -6.49
C ASN A 293 -0.53 7.33 -5.04
N SER A 294 0.70 7.34 -4.53
CA SER A 294 1.02 7.80 -3.17
C SER A 294 0.75 9.31 -2.99
N THR A 295 1.06 10.13 -3.99
CA THR A 295 0.79 11.57 -4.00
C THR A 295 -0.71 11.83 -4.03
N LEU A 296 -1.42 11.17 -4.96
CA LEU A 296 -2.86 11.32 -5.13
C LEU A 296 -3.67 10.82 -3.92
N LYS A 297 -3.14 9.90 -3.12
CA LYS A 297 -3.75 9.41 -1.88
C LYS A 297 -3.39 10.26 -0.65
N GLY A 298 -2.48 11.23 -0.77
CA GLY A 298 -1.98 12.00 0.36
C GLY A 298 -1.22 11.14 1.38
N GLN A 299 -0.64 10.02 0.96
CA GLN A 299 0.27 9.21 1.78
C GLN A 299 1.55 10.03 1.98
N GLN A 300 1.48 10.98 2.89
CA GLN A 300 2.65 11.73 3.31
C GLN A 300 3.54 10.79 4.12
N ASN A 301 4.81 10.73 3.79
CA ASN A 301 5.81 10.31 4.75
C ASN A 301 5.57 11.20 5.99
N PHE A 302 5.48 10.59 7.19
CA PHE A 302 5.33 11.29 8.46
C PHE A 302 6.57 12.16 8.71
N ALA A 303 6.67 13.26 8.00
CA ALA A 303 7.83 14.14 8.00
C ALA A 303 7.85 15.06 9.22
N THR A 304 6.66 15.32 9.82
CA THR A 304 6.54 16.22 10.95
C THR A 304 5.71 15.60 12.09
N LEU A 305 5.95 16.07 13.31
CA LEU A 305 5.12 15.68 14.48
C LEU A 305 3.64 16.05 14.25
N THR A 306 3.38 17.10 13.49
CA THR A 306 2.01 17.54 13.15
C THR A 306 1.31 16.48 12.28
N ASP A 307 2.03 15.84 11.37
CA ASP A 307 1.45 14.79 10.50
C ASP A 307 1.06 13.57 11.34
N VAL A 308 1.88 13.21 12.32
CA VAL A 308 1.58 12.13 13.29
C VAL A 308 0.35 12.47 14.13
N ILE A 309 0.24 13.72 14.59
CA ILE A 309 -0.91 14.19 15.39
C ILE A 309 -2.17 14.22 14.53
N ASN A 310 -2.11 14.71 13.29
CA ASN A 310 -3.23 14.73 12.37
C ASN A 310 -3.71 13.31 12.02
N ALA A 311 -2.79 12.40 11.73
CA ALA A 311 -3.11 10.99 11.50
C ALA A 311 -3.77 10.35 12.73
N ALA A 312 -3.22 10.57 13.93
CA ALA A 312 -3.79 10.08 15.18
C ALA A 312 -5.14 10.72 15.52
N SER A 313 -5.39 11.95 15.06
CA SER A 313 -6.65 12.69 15.28
C SER A 313 -7.74 12.35 14.25
N GLY A 314 -7.46 11.47 13.27
CA GLY A 314 -8.42 11.10 12.24
C GLY A 314 -8.75 12.24 11.25
N ILE A 315 -7.89 13.26 11.15
CA ILE A 315 -8.08 14.34 10.18
C ILE A 315 -7.73 13.79 8.79
N ASN A 316 -8.74 13.70 7.91
CA ASN A 316 -8.52 13.37 6.51
C ASN A 316 -7.71 14.48 5.85
N THR A 317 -6.47 14.17 5.49
CA THR A 317 -5.74 15.00 4.53
C THR A 317 -6.15 14.54 3.14
N PRO A 318 -6.76 15.44 2.33
CA PRO A 318 -7.04 15.12 0.93
C PRO A 318 -5.73 14.79 0.20
N GLY A 319 -5.84 14.03 -0.88
CA GLY A 319 -4.71 13.78 -1.75
C GLY A 319 -4.14 15.05 -2.35
N ASN A 320 -2.88 15.01 -2.77
CA ASN A 320 -2.25 16.13 -3.43
C ASN A 320 -2.58 16.11 -4.93
N ASP A 321 -2.78 17.29 -5.50
CA ASP A 321 -3.04 17.46 -6.93
C ASP A 321 -1.78 17.22 -7.76
N VAL A 322 -1.96 16.75 -8.99
CA VAL A 322 -0.90 16.53 -9.97
C VAL A 322 -1.21 17.34 -11.22
N THR A 323 -0.33 18.28 -11.58
CA THR A 323 -0.42 19.04 -12.81
C THR A 323 0.56 18.46 -13.83
N LEU A 324 0.05 18.03 -14.97
CA LEU A 324 0.84 17.48 -16.07
C LEU A 324 1.39 18.60 -16.96
N THR A 325 2.45 18.32 -17.67
CA THR A 325 3.00 19.23 -18.70
C THR A 325 2.14 19.29 -19.96
N LEU A 326 1.16 18.39 -20.10
CA LEU A 326 0.26 18.34 -21.24
C LEU A 326 -0.52 19.66 -21.41
N ASN A 327 -0.60 20.14 -22.64
CA ASN A 327 -1.52 21.20 -23.04
C ASN A 327 -2.77 20.57 -23.69
N SER A 328 -3.94 20.94 -23.20
CA SER A 328 -5.20 20.30 -23.64
C SER A 328 -5.46 20.41 -25.15
N LYS A 329 -5.12 21.55 -25.74
CA LYS A 329 -5.30 21.80 -27.17
C LYS A 329 -4.32 21.00 -28.03
N ILE A 330 -3.06 20.91 -27.60
CA ILE A 330 -2.03 20.11 -28.29
C ILE A 330 -2.39 18.63 -28.18
N GLN A 331 -2.81 18.20 -27.02
CA GLN A 331 -3.26 16.82 -26.76
C GLN A 331 -4.46 16.45 -27.67
N GLN A 332 -5.46 17.34 -27.75
CA GLN A 332 -6.61 17.11 -28.62
C GLN A 332 -6.19 17.04 -30.08
N ALA A 333 -5.36 17.99 -30.54
CA ALA A 333 -4.86 17.99 -31.91
C ALA A 333 -4.07 16.72 -32.27
N ALA A 334 -3.27 16.20 -31.32
CA ALA A 334 -2.55 14.95 -31.52
C ALA A 334 -3.50 13.73 -31.62
N GLN A 335 -4.57 13.71 -30.81
CA GLN A 335 -5.60 12.66 -30.88
C GLN A 335 -6.39 12.74 -32.19
N ASP A 336 -6.81 13.94 -32.59
CA ASP A 336 -7.54 14.17 -33.82
C ASP A 336 -6.71 13.77 -35.06
N ALA A 337 -5.40 14.05 -35.01
CA ALA A 337 -4.47 13.68 -36.11
C ALA A 337 -4.28 12.17 -36.25
N LEU A 338 -4.32 11.41 -35.17
CA LEU A 338 -4.27 9.95 -35.21
C LEU A 338 -5.60 9.37 -35.72
N GLY A 339 -6.72 9.96 -35.34
CA GLY A 339 -8.04 9.45 -35.68
C GLY A 339 -8.19 7.97 -35.32
N ASP A 340 -8.65 7.16 -36.28
CA ASP A 340 -8.83 5.71 -36.14
C ASP A 340 -7.56 4.89 -36.44
N SER A 341 -6.42 5.55 -36.75
CA SER A 341 -5.18 4.88 -37.11
C SER A 341 -4.47 4.37 -35.86
N ALA A 342 -4.29 3.04 -35.76
CA ALA A 342 -3.53 2.47 -34.63
C ALA A 342 -2.08 3.00 -34.64
N GLY A 343 -1.72 3.73 -33.57
CA GLY A 343 -0.40 4.36 -33.49
C GLY A 343 -0.27 5.28 -32.29
N ALA A 344 0.79 6.08 -32.29
CA ALA A 344 1.06 7.07 -31.26
C ALA A 344 1.54 8.40 -31.86
N CYS A 345 1.23 9.50 -31.17
CA CYS A 345 1.74 10.83 -31.45
C CYS A 345 2.25 11.46 -30.16
N VAL A 346 3.51 11.90 -30.17
CA VAL A 346 4.15 12.57 -29.03
C VAL A 346 4.62 13.93 -29.46
N VAL A 347 4.27 14.97 -28.70
CA VAL A 347 4.70 16.36 -28.93
C VAL A 347 5.54 16.79 -27.76
N LEU A 348 6.78 17.18 -28.02
CA LEU A 348 7.77 17.57 -27.02
C LEU A 348 8.14 19.05 -27.19
N ASP A 349 8.44 19.70 -26.08
CA ASP A 349 9.19 20.93 -26.08
C ASP A 349 10.69 20.59 -26.18
N PRO A 350 11.39 20.98 -27.25
CA PRO A 350 12.79 20.60 -27.43
C PRO A 350 13.76 21.29 -26.46
N GLU A 351 13.38 22.39 -25.84
CA GLU A 351 14.23 23.13 -24.89
C GLU A 351 14.19 22.51 -23.50
N THR A 352 13.02 22.05 -23.06
CA THR A 352 12.80 21.55 -21.70
C THR A 352 12.65 20.04 -21.62
N GLY A 353 12.35 19.36 -22.75
CA GLY A 353 11.98 17.96 -22.81
C GLY A 353 10.54 17.69 -22.29
N ALA A 354 9.78 18.73 -21.98
CA ALA A 354 8.41 18.55 -21.50
C ALA A 354 7.51 17.93 -22.56
N VAL A 355 6.68 16.96 -22.16
CA VAL A 355 5.67 16.34 -23.02
C VAL A 355 4.45 17.25 -23.03
N LEU A 356 4.20 17.89 -24.17
CA LEU A 356 3.05 18.80 -24.38
C LEU A 356 1.80 18.06 -24.87
N GLY A 357 2.00 16.92 -25.52
CA GLY A 357 0.93 16.04 -25.99
C GLY A 357 1.42 14.61 -26.15
N MET A 358 0.61 13.63 -25.75
CA MET A 358 0.91 12.20 -25.91
C MET A 358 -0.39 11.47 -26.18
N ALA A 359 -0.62 11.13 -27.44
CA ALA A 359 -1.79 10.42 -27.90
C ALA A 359 -1.46 8.99 -28.30
N SER A 360 -2.38 8.08 -28.04
CA SER A 360 -2.36 6.69 -28.48
C SER A 360 -3.73 6.32 -29.04
N ALA A 361 -3.76 5.57 -30.12
CA ALA A 361 -4.99 5.11 -30.73
C ALA A 361 -4.94 3.58 -31.01
N PRO A 362 -6.07 2.87 -30.89
CA PRO A 362 -7.40 3.35 -30.50
C PRO A 362 -7.43 3.86 -29.06
N THR A 363 -8.29 4.85 -28.79
CA THR A 363 -8.46 5.44 -27.47
C THR A 363 -9.63 4.80 -26.73
N TYR A 364 -9.74 5.07 -25.42
CA TYR A 364 -10.82 4.60 -24.55
C TYR A 364 -11.25 5.71 -23.58
N ASP A 365 -12.46 5.59 -23.03
CA ASP A 365 -12.87 6.41 -21.91
C ASP A 365 -12.50 5.70 -20.60
N ALA A 366 -11.78 6.39 -19.70
CA ALA A 366 -11.37 5.82 -18.43
C ALA A 366 -12.57 5.50 -17.50
N ALA A 367 -13.72 6.12 -17.74
CA ALA A 367 -14.97 5.79 -17.05
C ALA A 367 -15.51 4.39 -17.42
N ASP A 368 -15.22 3.90 -18.62
CA ASP A 368 -15.71 2.61 -19.12
C ASP A 368 -14.73 1.44 -18.91
N VAL A 369 -13.61 1.69 -18.22
CA VAL A 369 -12.50 0.72 -18.10
C VAL A 369 -12.91 -0.62 -17.51
N GLU A 370 -13.80 -0.63 -16.52
CA GLU A 370 -14.26 -1.87 -15.89
C GLU A 370 -15.01 -2.74 -16.89
N THR A 371 -15.90 -2.14 -17.70
CA THR A 371 -16.61 -2.83 -18.79
C THR A 371 -15.65 -3.37 -19.85
N LEU A 372 -14.62 -2.58 -20.20
CA LEU A 372 -13.60 -3.00 -21.18
C LEU A 372 -12.79 -4.18 -20.69
N LEU A 373 -12.42 -4.20 -19.40
CA LEU A 373 -11.66 -5.30 -18.79
C LEU A 373 -12.51 -6.56 -18.59
N GLU A 374 -13.81 -6.41 -18.28
CA GLU A 374 -14.74 -7.54 -18.16
C GLU A 374 -14.98 -8.26 -19.50
N GLN A 375 -15.05 -7.52 -20.59
CA GLN A 375 -15.29 -8.08 -21.93
C GLN A 375 -14.10 -8.89 -22.48
N GLY A 376 -12.93 -8.76 -21.86
CA GLY A 376 -11.73 -9.54 -22.23
C GLY A 376 -11.18 -9.22 -23.62
N ASP A 377 -10.17 -10.01 -24.02
CA ASP A 377 -9.25 -9.75 -25.15
C ASP A 377 -9.84 -9.66 -26.56
N SER A 378 -11.13 -9.87 -26.75
CA SER A 378 -11.67 -9.99 -28.11
C SER A 378 -11.83 -8.66 -28.87
N SER A 379 -11.78 -7.48 -28.19
CA SER A 379 -11.79 -6.17 -28.84
C SER A 379 -11.31 -4.99 -27.98
N GLY A 380 -11.15 -5.16 -26.66
CA GLY A 380 -10.91 -4.04 -25.71
C GLY A 380 -9.49 -3.90 -25.22
N SER A 381 -8.72 -4.99 -25.06
CA SER A 381 -7.39 -4.95 -24.44
C SER A 381 -6.38 -4.12 -25.26
N SER A 382 -6.49 -4.12 -26.58
CA SER A 382 -5.61 -3.31 -27.43
C SER A 382 -5.82 -1.80 -27.28
N ALA A 383 -7.01 -1.38 -26.84
CA ALA A 383 -7.30 0.02 -26.59
C ALA A 383 -6.65 0.55 -25.30
N LEU A 384 -6.37 -0.30 -24.33
CA LEU A 384 -5.73 0.10 -23.06
C LEU A 384 -4.20 0.28 -23.16
N ILE A 385 -3.59 -0.16 -24.27
CA ILE A 385 -2.15 -0.06 -24.47
C ILE A 385 -1.76 1.38 -24.81
N ASN A 386 -0.95 2.00 -23.98
CA ASN A 386 -0.31 3.27 -24.32
C ASN A 386 0.83 3.01 -25.35
N ARG A 387 0.48 3.12 -26.63
CA ARG A 387 1.43 2.84 -27.73
C ARG A 387 2.60 3.81 -27.78
N ALA A 388 2.48 4.98 -27.15
CA ALA A 388 3.59 5.93 -27.07
C ALA A 388 4.72 5.46 -26.15
N THR A 389 4.38 4.63 -25.14
CA THR A 389 5.33 4.17 -24.12
C THR A 389 5.55 2.65 -24.13
N GLN A 390 4.58 1.88 -24.63
CA GLN A 390 4.55 0.41 -24.51
C GLN A 390 4.62 -0.30 -25.87
N ALA A 391 4.77 0.42 -26.98
CA ALA A 391 4.96 -0.19 -28.30
C ALA A 391 6.33 0.16 -28.87
N LEU A 392 6.90 -0.78 -29.63
CA LEU A 392 8.15 -0.61 -30.37
C LEU A 392 7.82 -0.45 -31.85
N TYR A 393 8.42 0.55 -32.47
CA TYR A 393 8.25 0.86 -33.89
C TYR A 393 9.60 0.82 -34.59
N ALA A 394 9.66 0.18 -35.75
CA ALA A 394 10.84 0.24 -36.60
C ALA A 394 11.02 1.69 -37.10
N PRO A 395 12.17 2.33 -36.89
CA PRO A 395 12.38 3.74 -37.26
C PRO A 395 12.30 3.99 -38.77
N GLY A 396 12.59 2.98 -39.58
CA GLY A 396 12.60 3.13 -41.05
C GLY A 396 13.56 4.21 -41.48
N SER A 397 13.15 5.01 -42.48
CA SER A 397 13.99 6.08 -43.06
C SER A 397 14.29 7.25 -42.10
N THR A 398 13.62 7.36 -40.97
CA THR A 398 13.96 8.38 -39.94
C THR A 398 15.33 8.12 -39.33
N PHE A 399 15.78 6.85 -39.29
CA PHE A 399 17.14 6.50 -38.82
C PHE A 399 18.24 7.04 -39.72
N LYS A 400 17.96 7.37 -41.00
CA LYS A 400 18.90 7.97 -41.93
C LYS A 400 19.45 9.32 -41.47
N VAL A 401 18.66 10.06 -40.66
CA VAL A 401 19.08 11.33 -40.07
C VAL A 401 20.29 11.12 -39.16
N LEU A 402 20.28 10.06 -38.36
CA LEU A 402 21.42 9.69 -37.51
C LEU A 402 22.65 9.30 -38.37
N THR A 403 22.46 8.45 -39.38
CA THR A 403 23.53 8.05 -40.29
C THR A 403 24.14 9.26 -41.00
N LEU A 404 23.29 10.19 -41.49
CA LEU A 404 23.74 11.42 -42.15
C LEU A 404 24.54 12.31 -41.19
N ALA A 405 23.99 12.62 -40.03
CA ALA A 405 24.62 13.47 -39.02
C ALA A 405 26.00 12.91 -38.62
N THR A 406 26.10 11.60 -38.45
CA THR A 406 27.37 10.93 -38.14
C THR A 406 28.33 11.02 -39.28
N ALA A 407 27.93 10.76 -40.53
CA ALA A 407 28.79 10.82 -41.71
C ALA A 407 29.35 12.23 -41.94
N LEU A 408 28.51 13.26 -41.77
CA LEU A 408 28.94 14.65 -41.88
C LEU A 408 29.88 15.07 -40.74
N SER A 409 29.57 14.72 -39.51
CA SER A 409 30.37 15.07 -38.32
C SER A 409 31.76 14.43 -38.35
N ASP A 410 31.85 13.20 -38.80
CA ASP A 410 33.10 12.45 -38.88
C ASP A 410 33.90 12.74 -40.17
N GLY A 411 33.34 13.55 -41.09
CA GLY A 411 33.97 13.89 -42.36
C GLY A 411 34.07 12.73 -43.35
N VAL A 412 33.28 11.68 -43.15
CA VAL A 412 33.17 10.53 -44.08
C VAL A 412 32.55 10.98 -45.40
N ALA A 413 31.61 11.90 -45.34
CA ALA A 413 30.98 12.51 -46.49
C ALA A 413 30.74 14.01 -46.26
N THR A 414 30.49 14.75 -47.34
CA THR A 414 29.98 16.11 -47.35
C THR A 414 28.65 16.13 -48.09
N GLU A 415 27.94 17.24 -48.04
CA GLU A 415 26.68 17.41 -48.77
C GLU A 415 26.87 17.20 -50.29
N ASP A 416 28.04 17.61 -50.83
CA ASP A 416 28.39 17.50 -52.23
C ASP A 416 29.02 16.14 -52.62
N SER A 417 29.30 15.26 -51.68
CA SER A 417 29.83 13.93 -51.97
C SER A 417 28.89 13.15 -52.85
N VAL A 418 29.40 12.58 -53.96
CA VAL A 418 28.60 11.89 -54.98
C VAL A 418 28.66 10.37 -54.79
N TYR A 419 27.51 9.73 -54.77
CA TYR A 419 27.33 8.28 -54.65
C TYR A 419 26.49 7.73 -55.79
N SER A 420 26.83 6.53 -56.26
CA SER A 420 25.98 5.83 -57.24
C SER A 420 24.75 5.26 -56.56
N SER A 421 23.56 5.51 -57.13
CA SER A 421 22.28 5.11 -56.58
C SER A 421 21.41 4.38 -57.64
N PRO A 422 21.86 3.21 -58.15
CA PRO A 422 21.04 2.40 -59.03
C PRO A 422 19.79 1.92 -58.31
N SER A 423 18.82 1.36 -59.06
CA SER A 423 17.58 0.82 -58.50
C SER A 423 17.81 -0.17 -57.37
N SER A 424 18.91 -0.94 -57.44
CA SER A 424 19.39 -1.81 -56.35
C SER A 424 20.91 -2.04 -56.44
N MET A 425 21.55 -2.28 -55.29
CA MET A 425 22.97 -2.57 -55.18
C MET A 425 23.20 -3.62 -54.10
N GLU A 426 24.24 -4.43 -54.22
CA GLU A 426 24.70 -5.30 -53.16
C GLU A 426 25.62 -4.49 -52.22
N ILE A 427 25.19 -4.36 -50.94
CA ILE A 427 25.87 -3.55 -49.94
C ILE A 427 26.04 -4.40 -48.68
N GLY A 428 27.28 -4.59 -48.22
CA GLY A 428 27.56 -5.39 -47.03
C GLY A 428 27.08 -6.86 -47.12
N GLY A 429 26.96 -7.41 -48.34
CA GLY A 429 26.49 -8.77 -48.57
C GLY A 429 24.97 -8.91 -48.63
N ALA A 430 24.20 -7.80 -48.60
CA ALA A 430 22.76 -7.78 -48.75
C ALA A 430 22.34 -6.94 -49.97
N LYS A 431 21.26 -7.35 -50.64
CA LYS A 431 20.63 -6.56 -51.71
C LYS A 431 19.82 -5.44 -51.11
N VAL A 432 20.23 -4.19 -51.36
CA VAL A 432 19.54 -2.98 -50.94
C VAL A 432 18.89 -2.35 -52.17
N SER A 433 17.57 -2.08 -52.12
CA SER A 433 16.83 -1.42 -53.22
C SER A 433 16.26 -0.08 -52.77
N ASN A 434 16.24 0.89 -53.68
CA ASN A 434 15.49 2.13 -53.50
C ASN A 434 13.99 1.85 -53.53
N TYR A 435 13.22 2.72 -52.87
CA TYR A 435 11.77 2.62 -52.90
C TYR A 435 11.26 2.73 -54.36
N GLY A 436 10.38 1.81 -54.73
CA GLY A 436 9.83 1.73 -56.08
C GLY A 436 10.85 1.30 -57.14
N ASP A 437 12.00 0.72 -56.76
CA ASP A 437 13.11 0.30 -57.68
C ASP A 437 13.57 1.41 -58.58
N ILE A 438 13.61 2.67 -58.12
CA ILE A 438 14.00 3.84 -58.90
C ILE A 438 15.49 3.90 -58.97
N ASP A 439 16.03 4.07 -60.21
CA ASP A 439 17.43 4.38 -60.49
C ASP A 439 17.60 5.90 -60.50
N TYR A 440 18.41 6.44 -59.60
CA TYR A 440 18.70 7.86 -59.47
C TYR A 440 20.04 8.23 -60.16
N GLY A 441 20.81 7.26 -60.64
CA GLY A 441 22.12 7.47 -61.16
C GLY A 441 23.13 7.92 -60.08
N ASP A 442 24.08 8.75 -60.45
CA ASP A 442 25.03 9.35 -59.52
C ASP A 442 24.41 10.64 -58.93
N ILE A 443 24.25 10.67 -57.60
CA ILE A 443 23.61 11.78 -56.89
C ILE A 443 24.45 12.22 -55.68
N THR A 444 24.30 13.49 -55.32
CA THR A 444 24.93 14.03 -54.09
C THR A 444 24.26 13.47 -52.85
N VAL A 445 24.94 13.55 -51.68
CA VAL A 445 24.38 13.20 -50.37
C VAL A 445 23.15 14.05 -50.05
N GLU A 446 23.18 15.35 -50.42
CA GLU A 446 22.00 16.23 -50.33
C GLU A 446 20.83 15.63 -51.10
N ARG A 447 21.03 15.32 -52.39
CA ARG A 447 19.95 14.73 -53.22
C ARG A 447 19.51 13.36 -52.74
N ALA A 448 20.45 12.53 -52.25
CA ALA A 448 20.15 11.23 -51.68
C ALA A 448 19.25 11.33 -50.43
N THR A 449 19.42 12.40 -49.64
CA THR A 449 18.60 12.71 -48.47
C THR A 449 17.19 13.16 -48.88
N GLU A 450 17.10 14.06 -49.90
CA GLU A 450 15.80 14.52 -50.42
C GLU A 450 14.92 13.36 -50.93
N VAL A 451 15.55 12.43 -51.69
CA VAL A 451 14.82 11.28 -52.27
C VAL A 451 14.81 10.06 -51.35
N SER A 452 15.43 10.17 -50.19
CA SER A 452 15.54 9.08 -49.20
C SER A 452 16.12 7.79 -49.81
N SER A 453 17.27 7.90 -50.58
CA SER A 453 17.89 6.76 -51.23
C SER A 453 18.37 5.72 -50.22
N ASN A 454 17.82 4.51 -50.27
CA ASN A 454 18.31 3.40 -49.46
C ASN A 454 19.72 2.98 -49.86
N VAL A 455 20.02 3.02 -51.16
CA VAL A 455 21.29 2.57 -51.69
C VAL A 455 22.45 3.48 -51.22
N VAL A 456 22.30 4.80 -51.27
CA VAL A 456 23.31 5.73 -50.77
C VAL A 456 23.48 5.62 -49.26
N PHE A 457 22.41 5.58 -48.49
CA PHE A 457 22.50 5.47 -47.05
C PHE A 457 23.07 4.11 -46.59
N GLY A 458 22.83 3.05 -47.35
CA GLY A 458 23.49 1.76 -47.14
C GLY A 458 25.01 1.83 -47.33
N GLN A 459 25.49 2.56 -48.39
CA GLN A 459 26.91 2.79 -48.62
C GLN A 459 27.51 3.61 -47.46
N LEU A 460 26.90 4.74 -47.10
CA LEU A 460 27.36 5.56 -45.97
C LEU A 460 27.44 4.74 -44.66
N GLY A 461 26.44 3.86 -44.39
CA GLY A 461 26.46 2.98 -43.23
C GLY A 461 27.64 2.00 -43.23
N VAL A 462 28.00 1.45 -44.37
CA VAL A 462 29.20 0.56 -44.52
C VAL A 462 30.48 1.34 -44.33
N GLU A 463 30.58 2.55 -44.90
CA GLU A 463 31.76 3.42 -44.77
C GLU A 463 31.99 3.86 -43.30
N LEU A 464 30.92 4.18 -42.55
CA LEU A 464 30.99 4.49 -41.14
C LEU A 464 31.39 3.27 -40.30
N GLY A 465 30.90 2.12 -40.66
CA GLY A 465 31.10 0.88 -39.92
C GLY A 465 30.16 0.71 -38.73
N ALA A 466 29.99 -0.55 -38.34
CA ALA A 466 29.02 -0.90 -37.30
C ALA A 466 29.33 -0.26 -35.94
N ASP A 467 30.60 -0.30 -35.53
CA ASP A 467 30.99 0.22 -34.19
C ASP A 467 30.73 1.72 -34.08
N ARG A 468 30.98 2.48 -35.14
CA ARG A 468 30.75 3.92 -35.15
C ARG A 468 29.26 4.28 -35.18
N LEU A 469 28.44 3.53 -35.95
CA LEU A 469 27.01 3.73 -36.00
C LEU A 469 26.35 3.39 -34.65
N VAL A 470 26.79 2.31 -33.99
CA VAL A 470 26.31 1.96 -32.67
C VAL A 470 26.68 3.04 -31.66
N ALA A 471 27.93 3.47 -31.61
CA ALA A 471 28.38 4.54 -30.73
C ALA A 471 27.58 5.84 -30.95
N ALA A 472 27.38 6.22 -32.23
CA ALA A 472 26.57 7.39 -32.54
C ALA A 472 25.10 7.23 -32.10
N ALA A 473 24.52 6.05 -32.28
CA ALA A 473 23.16 5.79 -31.80
C ALA A 473 23.04 5.90 -30.25
N GLU A 474 24.06 5.40 -29.53
CA GLU A 474 24.13 5.53 -28.06
C GLU A 474 24.30 7.00 -27.64
N ASP A 475 25.10 7.80 -28.36
CA ASP A 475 25.22 9.24 -28.14
C ASP A 475 23.87 9.99 -28.33
N TYR A 476 23.01 9.50 -29.23
CA TYR A 476 21.65 9.98 -29.44
C TYR A 476 20.62 9.37 -28.48
N GLY A 477 21.03 8.56 -27.50
CA GLY A 477 20.19 8.01 -26.47
C GLY A 477 19.62 6.61 -26.71
N PHE A 478 19.98 5.94 -27.82
CA PHE A 478 19.65 4.52 -28.04
C PHE A 478 20.32 3.67 -26.96
N ASN A 479 19.67 2.57 -26.55
CA ASN A 479 20.14 1.65 -25.50
C ASN A 479 20.33 2.29 -24.11
N ASN A 480 19.93 3.54 -23.90
CA ASN A 480 19.97 4.20 -22.61
C ASN A 480 18.57 4.22 -21.97
N LEU A 481 18.51 3.94 -20.65
CA LEU A 481 17.27 4.08 -19.89
C LEU A 481 16.86 5.55 -19.82
N ILE A 482 15.66 5.85 -20.25
CA ILE A 482 15.06 7.18 -20.17
C ILE A 482 14.30 7.27 -18.84
N SER A 483 14.64 8.28 -18.02
CA SER A 483 13.85 8.58 -16.83
C SER A 483 12.52 9.22 -17.25
N PHE A 484 11.43 8.50 -17.02
CA PHE A 484 10.09 8.94 -17.40
C PHE A 484 9.07 8.52 -16.35
N ASP A 485 8.01 9.32 -16.19
CA ASP A 485 6.99 9.06 -15.16
C ASP A 485 6.11 7.84 -15.44
N LEU A 486 5.94 7.49 -16.71
CA LEU A 486 5.20 6.31 -17.13
C LEU A 486 6.13 5.16 -17.46
N PRO A 487 5.69 3.89 -17.28
CA PRO A 487 6.48 2.73 -17.65
C PRO A 487 6.77 2.73 -19.16
N LEU A 488 8.03 2.57 -19.50
CA LEU A 488 8.51 2.40 -20.87
C LEU A 488 8.75 0.92 -21.14
N VAL A 489 8.52 0.48 -22.40
CA VAL A 489 8.96 -0.84 -22.86
C VAL A 489 10.49 -0.81 -23.05
N GLU A 490 11.17 -1.84 -22.54
CA GLU A 490 12.62 -2.07 -22.71
C GLU A 490 12.91 -2.90 -23.95
#